data_b8f95c343606d368146cbf18f78392ec
#
_entry.id   b8f95c343606d368146cbf18f78392ec
#
_cell.length_a   1.000
_cell.length_b   1.000
_cell.length_c   1.000
_cell.angle_alpha   90.00
_cell.angle_beta   90.00
_cell.angle_gamma   90.00
#
_symmetry.space_group_name_H-M   'P 1'
#
loop_
_entity.id
_entity.type
_entity.pdbx_description
1 polymer ?
#
loop_
_entity_poly.entity_id
_entity_poly.type
_entity_poly.pdbx_seq_one_letter_code
_entity_poly.pdbx_strand_id
1 'polypeptide(L)'
;SQTAILYRDNECILPLVDLLERNGIPYQMRNAELSFFSHRTILDIINIIKLAQNPMDTEAFLQIYYKIGTYLRKQDAIRIARISEEKRIPVLDVAAEDPDLNGHVLGSVRSMRTHLQNLLQDSGERALYRIMQYMGYQEYLNRSGLSDSKLEILRILGSRADSPMELAERLEQLKVLIREKEPDRKCPLILSTIHASKGLEYDSVYLIDVADGILPESIPQNLHQASAEELKAYEEERRLFYVGVTRAKDHLTLFTTNRPSTFCSEFLGKSSVTEEGRKNLMPVESRISRTFKQARPYAAVAGIRQTKASEELYFRLK
;
A
#
# COMPACT_ATOMS: atom_id res chain seq x y z
N SER A 1 -5.89 1.93 29.78
CA SER A 1 -5.05 2.74 28.88
C SER A 1 -5.44 2.48 27.43
N GLN A 2 -5.43 3.53 26.60
CA GLN A 2 -5.74 3.43 25.17
C GLN A 2 -4.45 3.52 24.36
N THR A 3 -4.29 2.59 23.43
CA THR A 3 -3.17 2.54 22.48
C THR A 3 -3.69 2.83 21.09
N ALA A 4 -3.09 3.79 20.39
CA ALA A 4 -3.43 4.06 19.00
C ALA A 4 -2.28 3.70 18.07
N ILE A 5 -2.61 3.05 16.96
CA ILE A 5 -1.72 2.93 15.80
C ILE A 5 -2.22 3.93 14.77
N LEU A 6 -1.38 4.93 14.49
CA LEU A 6 -1.68 6.00 13.55
C LEU A 6 -0.92 5.79 12.25
N TYR A 7 -1.60 6.03 11.14
CA TYR A 7 -1.07 5.84 9.79
C TYR A 7 -1.51 6.97 8.87
N ARG A 8 -0.79 7.14 7.75
CA ARG A 8 -1.06 8.21 6.78
C ARG A 8 -2.33 7.92 5.99
N ASP A 9 -2.42 6.74 5.39
CA ASP A 9 -3.47 6.35 4.45
C ASP A 9 -4.15 5.05 4.86
N ASN A 10 -5.45 4.96 4.61
CA ASN A 10 -6.27 3.81 5.00
C ASN A 10 -5.82 2.47 4.39
N GLU A 11 -5.05 2.50 3.31
CA GLU A 11 -4.58 1.29 2.65
C GLU A 11 -3.36 0.68 3.32
N CYS A 12 -2.46 1.51 3.85
CA CYS A 12 -1.22 1.05 4.51
C CYS A 12 -1.49 0.14 5.71
N ILE A 13 -2.65 0.27 6.34
CA ILE A 13 -3.00 -0.51 7.52
C ILE A 13 -3.45 -1.95 7.21
N LEU A 14 -3.80 -2.27 5.95
CA LEU A 14 -4.37 -3.58 5.58
C LEU A 14 -3.48 -4.78 5.96
N PRO A 15 -2.14 -4.76 5.75
CA PRO A 15 -1.29 -5.85 6.19
C PRO A 15 -1.29 -6.05 7.71
N LEU A 16 -1.44 -4.98 8.48
CA LEU A 16 -1.54 -5.07 9.94
C LEU A 16 -2.92 -5.58 10.35
N VAL A 17 -3.99 -5.15 9.71
CA VAL A 17 -5.35 -5.68 9.93
C VAL A 17 -5.37 -7.19 9.67
N ASP A 18 -4.78 -7.65 8.55
CA ASP A 18 -4.65 -9.07 8.26
C ASP A 18 -3.93 -9.82 9.38
N LEU A 19 -2.84 -9.26 9.89
CA LEU A 19 -2.07 -9.88 10.98
C LEU A 19 -2.86 -9.95 12.30
N LEU A 20 -3.54 -8.87 12.67
CA LEU A 20 -4.36 -8.80 13.89
C LEU A 20 -5.51 -9.82 13.84
N GLU A 21 -6.21 -9.90 12.70
CA GLU A 21 -7.30 -10.87 12.49
C GLU A 21 -6.80 -12.33 12.53
N ARG A 22 -5.67 -12.64 11.87
CA ARG A 22 -5.06 -13.98 11.92
C ARG A 22 -4.66 -14.41 13.33
N ASN A 23 -4.30 -13.46 14.19
CA ASN A 23 -3.88 -13.73 15.57
C ASN A 23 -5.01 -13.51 16.60
N GLY A 24 -6.22 -13.22 16.17
CA GLY A 24 -7.36 -12.98 17.07
C GLY A 24 -7.17 -11.79 18.03
N ILE A 25 -6.35 -10.80 17.64
CA ILE A 25 -6.08 -9.61 18.45
C ILE A 25 -7.18 -8.60 18.22
N PRO A 26 -7.95 -8.23 19.25
CA PRO A 26 -9.05 -7.27 19.11
C PRO A 26 -8.52 -5.86 18.85
N TYR A 27 -9.17 -5.15 17.94
CA TYR A 27 -8.89 -3.76 17.60
C TYR A 27 -10.19 -3.07 17.15
N GLN A 28 -10.21 -1.75 17.21
CA GLN A 28 -11.24 -0.95 16.56
C GLN A 28 -10.63 -0.06 15.48
N MET A 29 -11.38 0.16 14.40
CA MET A 29 -10.97 1.03 13.30
C MET A 29 -11.81 2.30 13.31
N ARG A 30 -11.16 3.44 13.02
CA ARG A 30 -11.83 4.70 12.73
C ARG A 30 -11.73 5.01 11.25
N ASN A 31 -12.88 5.32 10.64
CA ASN A 31 -12.98 5.72 9.22
C ASN A 31 -12.34 4.68 8.27
N ALA A 32 -12.84 3.45 8.35
CA ALA A 32 -12.42 2.41 7.42
C ALA A 32 -12.88 2.73 6.00
N GLU A 33 -11.94 2.81 5.06
CA GLU A 33 -12.22 2.97 3.64
C GLU A 33 -11.98 1.65 2.90
N LEU A 34 -12.85 1.39 1.91
CA LEU A 34 -12.80 0.19 1.09
C LEU A 34 -12.28 0.46 -0.33
N SER A 35 -11.76 1.66 -0.59
CA SER A 35 -11.27 2.10 -1.91
C SER A 35 -10.20 1.17 -2.48
N PHE A 36 -9.34 0.61 -1.64
CA PHE A 36 -8.34 -0.38 -2.03
C PHE A 36 -8.96 -1.55 -2.79
N PHE A 37 -10.02 -2.16 -2.25
CA PHE A 37 -10.64 -3.37 -2.83
C PHE A 37 -11.40 -3.10 -4.14
N SER A 38 -11.78 -1.86 -4.41
CA SER A 38 -12.38 -1.43 -5.68
C SER A 38 -11.37 -0.84 -6.66
N HIS A 39 -10.10 -0.75 -6.27
CA HIS A 39 -9.08 -0.22 -7.14
C HIS A 39 -8.84 -1.13 -8.34
N ARG A 40 -8.67 -0.53 -9.52
CA ARG A 40 -8.53 -1.25 -10.78
C ARG A 40 -7.45 -2.34 -10.75
N THR A 41 -6.28 -2.03 -10.21
CA THR A 41 -5.17 -3.00 -10.11
C THR A 41 -5.55 -4.23 -9.29
N ILE A 42 -6.29 -4.04 -8.18
CA ILE A 42 -6.74 -5.15 -7.32
C ILE A 42 -7.75 -6.03 -8.08
N LEU A 43 -8.73 -5.40 -8.74
CA LEU A 43 -9.72 -6.12 -9.53
C LEU A 43 -9.09 -6.87 -10.71
N ASP A 44 -8.08 -6.28 -11.36
CA ASP A 44 -7.35 -6.93 -12.45
C ASP A 44 -6.62 -8.19 -11.97
N ILE A 45 -5.90 -8.11 -10.84
CA ILE A 45 -5.23 -9.26 -10.25
C ILE A 45 -6.23 -10.36 -9.88
N ILE A 46 -7.35 -9.99 -9.26
CA ILE A 46 -8.43 -10.94 -8.94
C ILE A 46 -9.00 -11.60 -10.22
N ASN A 47 -9.22 -10.83 -11.28
CA ASN A 47 -9.72 -11.37 -12.55
C ASN A 47 -8.71 -12.30 -13.24
N ILE A 48 -7.41 -12.02 -13.15
CA ILE A 48 -6.36 -12.94 -13.64
C ILE A 48 -6.40 -14.26 -12.85
N ILE A 49 -6.52 -14.21 -11.53
CA ILE A 49 -6.62 -15.39 -10.68
C ILE A 49 -7.91 -16.18 -11.00
N LYS A 50 -9.04 -15.49 -11.15
CA LYS A 50 -10.32 -16.11 -11.54
C LYS A 50 -10.23 -16.83 -12.88
N LEU A 51 -9.63 -16.18 -13.89
CA LEU A 51 -9.43 -16.80 -15.21
C LEU A 51 -8.50 -18.03 -15.14
N ALA A 52 -7.47 -17.99 -14.30
CA ALA A 52 -6.62 -19.16 -14.07
C ALA A 52 -7.40 -20.31 -13.45
N GLN A 53 -8.26 -20.03 -12.45
CA GLN A 53 -9.10 -21.01 -11.76
C GLN A 53 -10.22 -21.55 -12.66
N ASN A 54 -10.86 -20.67 -13.41
CA ASN A 54 -11.90 -21.04 -14.37
C ASN A 54 -11.52 -20.54 -15.78
N PRO A 55 -10.84 -21.34 -16.59
CA PRO A 55 -10.41 -20.93 -17.93
C PRO A 55 -11.54 -20.66 -18.92
N MET A 56 -12.79 -20.91 -18.54
CA MET A 56 -13.99 -20.56 -19.31
C MET A 56 -14.65 -19.26 -18.86
N ASP A 57 -14.05 -18.53 -17.90
CA ASP A 57 -14.59 -17.25 -17.43
C ASP A 57 -14.30 -16.15 -18.48
N THR A 58 -15.23 -16.02 -19.43
CA THR A 58 -15.13 -15.04 -20.52
C THR A 58 -15.30 -13.61 -20.01
N GLU A 59 -16.00 -13.39 -18.91
CA GLU A 59 -16.13 -12.07 -18.30
C GLU A 59 -14.79 -11.60 -17.73
N ALA A 60 -14.15 -12.44 -16.91
CA ALA A 60 -12.81 -12.14 -16.40
C ALA A 60 -11.80 -11.94 -17.55
N PHE A 61 -11.85 -12.78 -18.57
CA PHE A 61 -10.98 -12.64 -19.75
C PHE A 61 -11.17 -11.29 -20.45
N LEU A 62 -12.39 -10.86 -20.71
CA LEU A 62 -12.67 -9.58 -21.38
C LEU A 62 -12.24 -8.36 -20.57
N GLN A 63 -12.11 -8.48 -19.25
CA GLN A 63 -11.58 -7.43 -18.39
C GLN A 63 -10.06 -7.29 -18.46
N ILE A 64 -9.32 -8.38 -18.79
CA ILE A 64 -7.87 -8.43 -18.63
C ILE A 64 -7.07 -8.70 -19.91
N TYR A 65 -7.66 -9.21 -21.02
CA TYR A 65 -6.92 -9.64 -22.21
C TYR A 65 -5.93 -8.60 -22.76
N TYR A 66 -6.29 -7.32 -22.73
CA TYR A 66 -5.47 -6.22 -23.23
C TYR A 66 -4.45 -5.67 -22.22
N LYS A 67 -4.52 -6.15 -20.98
CA LYS A 67 -3.64 -5.77 -19.86
C LYS A 67 -2.51 -6.77 -19.64
N ILE A 68 -2.68 -7.97 -20.15
CA ILE A 68 -1.68 -9.04 -20.16
C ILE A 68 -1.21 -9.27 -21.59
N GLY A 69 -0.03 -9.85 -21.77
CA GLY A 69 0.65 -9.97 -23.06
C GLY A 69 0.00 -10.89 -24.11
N THR A 70 -1.32 -10.83 -24.29
CA THR A 70 -2.02 -11.61 -25.33
C THR A 70 -1.93 -10.97 -26.71
N TYR A 71 -1.77 -9.64 -26.78
CA TYR A 71 -1.78 -8.82 -28.00
C TYR A 71 -3.03 -8.99 -28.88
N LEU A 72 -4.14 -9.50 -28.33
CA LEU A 72 -5.41 -9.65 -29.01
C LEU A 72 -6.07 -8.29 -29.27
N ARG A 73 -6.65 -8.13 -30.44
CA ARG A 73 -7.50 -6.98 -30.74
C ARG A 73 -8.87 -7.17 -30.08
N LYS A 74 -9.56 -6.08 -29.80
CA LYS A 74 -10.89 -6.11 -29.15
C LYS A 74 -11.89 -7.01 -29.89
N GLN A 75 -11.93 -6.94 -31.22
CA GLN A 75 -12.84 -7.75 -32.04
C GLN A 75 -12.53 -9.24 -31.92
N ASP A 76 -11.24 -9.61 -31.94
CA ASP A 76 -10.80 -11.01 -31.78
C ASP A 76 -11.13 -11.52 -30.39
N ALA A 77 -10.87 -10.75 -29.34
CA ALA A 77 -11.19 -11.14 -27.97
C ALA A 77 -12.69 -11.40 -27.75
N ILE A 78 -13.56 -10.53 -28.29
CA ILE A 78 -15.02 -10.71 -28.22
C ILE A 78 -15.46 -11.96 -29.00
N ARG A 79 -14.92 -12.19 -30.20
CA ARG A 79 -15.22 -13.37 -31.02
C ARG A 79 -14.79 -14.66 -30.31
N ILE A 80 -13.57 -14.68 -29.77
CA ILE A 80 -13.02 -15.81 -29.02
C ILE A 80 -13.86 -16.11 -27.77
N ALA A 81 -14.22 -15.09 -27.00
CA ALA A 81 -15.09 -15.24 -25.83
C ALA A 81 -16.42 -15.89 -26.18
N ARG A 82 -17.10 -15.42 -27.24
CA ARG A 82 -18.36 -16.02 -27.72
C ARG A 82 -18.18 -17.48 -28.12
N ILE A 83 -17.12 -17.83 -28.87
CA ILE A 83 -16.86 -19.22 -29.27
C ILE A 83 -16.59 -20.09 -28.05
N SER A 84 -15.86 -19.57 -27.06
CA SER A 84 -15.61 -20.25 -25.77
C SER A 84 -16.91 -20.61 -25.06
N GLU A 85 -17.86 -19.67 -24.95
CA GLU A 85 -19.16 -19.88 -24.33
C GLU A 85 -20.01 -20.91 -25.10
N GLU A 86 -20.10 -20.75 -26.43
CA GLU A 86 -20.90 -21.64 -27.29
C GLU A 86 -20.39 -23.08 -27.26
N LYS A 87 -19.06 -23.27 -27.33
CA LYS A 87 -18.45 -24.60 -27.40
C LYS A 87 -18.05 -25.19 -26.06
N ARG A 88 -18.11 -24.40 -24.97
CA ARG A 88 -17.64 -24.78 -23.63
C ARG A 88 -16.16 -25.22 -23.64
N ILE A 89 -15.32 -24.44 -24.32
CA ILE A 89 -13.86 -24.66 -24.42
C ILE A 89 -13.17 -23.50 -23.71
N PRO A 90 -12.05 -23.74 -22.95
CA PRO A 90 -11.25 -22.68 -22.35
C PRO A 90 -10.92 -21.54 -23.34
N VAL A 91 -11.08 -20.31 -22.91
CA VAL A 91 -11.01 -19.13 -23.80
C VAL A 91 -9.66 -19.01 -24.53
N LEU A 92 -8.54 -19.33 -23.82
CA LEU A 92 -7.22 -19.30 -24.44
C LEU A 92 -6.94 -20.53 -25.31
N ASP A 93 -7.66 -21.64 -25.16
CA ASP A 93 -7.58 -22.77 -26.07
C ASP A 93 -8.24 -22.43 -27.42
N VAL A 94 -9.42 -21.77 -27.36
CA VAL A 94 -10.04 -21.21 -28.57
C VAL A 94 -9.10 -20.26 -29.28
N ALA A 95 -8.47 -19.33 -28.54
CA ALA A 95 -7.55 -18.36 -29.10
C ALA A 95 -6.26 -19.01 -29.69
N ALA A 96 -5.74 -20.05 -29.05
CA ALA A 96 -4.51 -20.73 -29.47
C ALA A 96 -4.65 -21.52 -30.78
N GLU A 97 -5.89 -21.87 -31.17
CA GLU A 97 -6.24 -22.62 -32.38
C GLU A 97 -6.93 -21.75 -33.45
N ASP A 98 -7.07 -20.46 -33.21
CA ASP A 98 -7.76 -19.53 -34.10
C ASP A 98 -6.94 -19.23 -35.37
N PRO A 99 -7.41 -19.64 -36.57
CA PRO A 99 -6.68 -19.47 -37.80
C PRO A 99 -6.57 -18.02 -38.29
N ASP A 100 -7.44 -17.12 -37.78
CA ASP A 100 -7.45 -15.71 -38.15
C ASP A 100 -6.38 -14.89 -37.43
N LEU A 101 -5.76 -15.45 -36.40
CA LEU A 101 -4.69 -14.81 -35.65
C LEU A 101 -3.33 -15.01 -36.32
N ASN A 102 -2.51 -13.97 -36.36
CA ASN A 102 -1.15 -14.08 -36.86
C ASN A 102 -0.25 -14.88 -35.90
N GLY A 103 0.88 -15.40 -36.43
CA GLY A 103 1.78 -16.27 -35.67
C GLY A 103 2.35 -15.64 -34.39
N HIS A 104 2.59 -14.32 -34.37
CA HIS A 104 3.04 -13.62 -33.17
C HIS A 104 1.99 -13.65 -32.06
N VAL A 105 0.74 -13.32 -32.38
CA VAL A 105 -0.36 -13.35 -31.44
C VAL A 105 -0.64 -14.77 -30.94
N LEU A 106 -0.62 -15.77 -31.84
CA LEU A 106 -0.77 -17.18 -31.46
C LEU A 106 0.34 -17.63 -30.48
N GLY A 107 1.60 -17.24 -30.73
CA GLY A 107 2.70 -17.52 -29.81
C GLY A 107 2.48 -16.89 -28.42
N SER A 108 2.04 -15.65 -28.39
CA SER A 108 1.76 -14.92 -27.16
C SER A 108 0.58 -15.51 -26.37
N VAL A 109 -0.50 -15.89 -27.06
CA VAL A 109 -1.66 -16.56 -26.45
C VAL A 109 -1.26 -17.91 -25.84
N ARG A 110 -0.47 -18.73 -26.56
CA ARG A 110 0.03 -20.02 -26.05
C ARG A 110 0.92 -19.85 -24.83
N SER A 111 1.80 -18.85 -24.84
CA SER A 111 2.61 -18.49 -23.67
C SER A 111 1.73 -18.10 -22.49
N MET A 112 0.72 -17.24 -22.72
CA MET A 112 -0.20 -16.78 -21.69
C MET A 112 -1.01 -17.91 -21.08
N ARG A 113 -1.50 -18.86 -21.90
CA ARG A 113 -2.17 -20.09 -21.44
C ARG A 113 -1.28 -20.86 -20.45
N THR A 114 0.00 -21.05 -20.80
CA THR A 114 0.97 -21.74 -19.96
C THR A 114 1.20 -20.99 -18.63
N HIS A 115 1.28 -19.64 -18.68
CA HIS A 115 1.44 -18.84 -17.49
C HIS A 115 0.23 -18.94 -16.55
N LEU A 116 -1.00 -18.92 -17.08
CA LEU A 116 -2.22 -19.09 -16.27
C LEU A 116 -2.29 -20.48 -15.62
N GLN A 117 -1.90 -21.53 -16.34
CA GLN A 117 -1.83 -22.89 -15.78
C GLN A 117 -0.80 -22.99 -14.63
N ASN A 118 0.38 -22.40 -14.84
CA ASN A 118 1.44 -22.40 -13.83
C ASN A 118 1.11 -21.51 -12.63
N LEU A 119 0.28 -20.48 -12.81
CA LEU A 119 -0.15 -19.58 -11.74
C LEU A 119 -0.78 -20.33 -10.59
N LEU A 120 -1.57 -21.34 -10.88
CA LEU A 120 -2.27 -22.16 -9.86
C LEU A 120 -1.34 -22.98 -8.96
N GLN A 121 -0.09 -23.17 -9.38
CA GLN A 121 0.94 -23.90 -8.63
C GLN A 121 1.85 -22.97 -7.82
N ASP A 122 1.70 -21.67 -7.99
CA ASP A 122 2.51 -20.68 -7.29
C ASP A 122 1.93 -20.37 -5.91
N SER A 123 2.79 -19.93 -4.97
CA SER A 123 2.33 -19.20 -3.77
C SER A 123 1.74 -17.85 -4.15
N GLY A 124 1.02 -17.19 -3.24
CA GLY A 124 0.45 -15.87 -3.50
C GLY A 124 1.49 -14.84 -3.97
N GLU A 125 2.67 -14.79 -3.35
CA GLU A 125 3.75 -13.88 -3.75
C GLU A 125 4.32 -14.23 -5.13
N ARG A 126 4.58 -15.51 -5.41
CA ARG A 126 5.08 -15.95 -6.72
C ARG A 126 4.08 -15.72 -7.83
N ALA A 127 2.79 -15.88 -7.54
CA ALA A 127 1.72 -15.57 -8.48
C ALA A 127 1.70 -14.09 -8.86
N LEU A 128 1.82 -13.20 -7.89
CA LEU A 128 1.95 -11.76 -8.16
C LEU A 128 3.19 -11.44 -9.00
N TYR A 129 4.34 -12.04 -8.66
CA TYR A 129 5.56 -11.88 -9.44
C TYR A 129 5.37 -12.36 -10.89
N ARG A 130 4.74 -13.54 -11.09
CA ARG A 130 4.44 -14.07 -12.43
C ARG A 130 3.55 -13.12 -13.23
N ILE A 131 2.48 -12.62 -12.62
CA ILE A 131 1.56 -11.66 -13.26
C ILE A 131 2.31 -10.41 -13.70
N MET A 132 3.13 -9.86 -12.83
CA MET A 132 3.86 -8.63 -13.10
C MET A 132 4.94 -8.81 -14.16
N GLN A 133 5.81 -9.83 -14.03
CA GLN A 133 7.01 -9.95 -14.83
C GLN A 133 6.83 -10.79 -16.10
N TYR A 134 6.05 -11.88 -16.03
CA TYR A 134 5.94 -12.82 -17.14
C TYR A 134 4.66 -12.69 -17.95
N MET A 135 3.60 -12.13 -17.36
CA MET A 135 2.34 -11.94 -18.05
C MET A 135 2.18 -10.51 -18.62
N GLY A 136 3.19 -9.63 -18.47
CA GLY A 136 3.21 -8.29 -19.08
C GLY A 136 2.38 -7.23 -18.34
N TYR A 137 1.85 -7.51 -17.14
CA TYR A 137 1.01 -6.57 -16.42
C TYR A 137 1.78 -5.33 -15.95
N GLN A 138 3.06 -5.47 -15.55
CA GLN A 138 3.91 -4.33 -15.20
C GLN A 138 4.08 -3.35 -16.38
N GLU A 139 4.25 -3.88 -17.58
CA GLU A 139 4.37 -3.05 -18.78
C GLU A 139 3.06 -2.28 -19.07
N TYR A 140 1.92 -2.93 -18.84
CA TYR A 140 0.62 -2.28 -18.92
C TYR A 140 0.49 -1.13 -17.91
N LEU A 141 0.87 -1.33 -16.63
CA LEU A 141 0.85 -0.28 -15.60
C LEU A 141 1.74 0.90 -15.99
N ASN A 142 2.98 0.62 -16.43
CA ASN A 142 3.93 1.65 -16.85
C ASN A 142 3.39 2.49 -18.02
N ARG A 143 2.78 1.85 -19.02
CA ARG A 143 2.14 2.55 -20.16
C ARG A 143 0.92 3.35 -19.77
N SER A 144 0.21 2.91 -18.75
CA SER A 144 -1.03 3.55 -18.26
C SER A 144 -0.75 4.66 -17.24
N GLY A 145 0.50 4.88 -16.83
CA GLY A 145 0.86 5.86 -15.79
C GLY A 145 0.24 5.55 -14.43
N LEU A 146 -0.12 4.28 -14.18
CA LEU A 146 -0.73 3.87 -12.91
C LEU A 146 0.36 3.62 -11.87
N SER A 147 0.12 4.11 -10.65
CA SER A 147 0.98 3.84 -9.50
C SER A 147 0.93 2.36 -9.11
N ASP A 148 2.07 1.81 -8.71
CA ASP A 148 2.21 0.45 -8.19
C ASP A 148 2.15 0.36 -6.65
N SER A 149 1.82 1.45 -5.95
CA SER A 149 1.73 1.48 -4.48
C SER A 149 0.81 0.39 -3.89
N LYS A 150 -0.29 0.06 -4.58
CA LYS A 150 -1.21 -1.02 -4.21
C LYS A 150 -0.57 -2.41 -4.30
N LEU A 151 0.39 -2.58 -5.21
CA LEU A 151 1.09 -3.85 -5.42
C LEU A 151 1.97 -4.22 -4.24
N GLU A 152 2.58 -3.25 -3.56
CA GLU A 152 3.37 -3.54 -2.37
C GLU A 152 2.50 -4.10 -1.24
N ILE A 153 1.31 -3.54 -1.03
CA ILE A 153 0.33 -4.07 -0.08
C ILE A 153 -0.10 -5.49 -0.48
N LEU A 154 -0.42 -5.70 -1.77
CA LEU A 154 -0.74 -7.03 -2.28
C LEU A 154 0.40 -8.02 -2.07
N ARG A 155 1.64 -7.60 -2.28
CA ARG A 155 2.83 -8.46 -2.10
C ARG A 155 2.96 -8.90 -0.65
N ILE A 156 2.78 -7.97 0.30
CA ILE A 156 2.81 -8.30 1.73
C ILE A 156 1.68 -9.28 2.10
N LEU A 157 0.47 -9.07 1.59
CA LEU A 157 -0.64 -10.01 1.81
C LEU A 157 -0.38 -11.36 1.12
N GLY A 158 0.14 -11.33 -0.12
CA GLY A 158 0.47 -12.52 -0.91
C GLY A 158 1.61 -13.36 -0.31
N SER A 159 2.56 -12.73 0.40
CA SER A 159 3.64 -13.47 1.08
C SER A 159 3.15 -14.38 2.22
N ARG A 160 1.90 -14.19 2.65
CA ARG A 160 1.24 -14.98 3.70
C ARG A 160 0.17 -15.92 3.14
N ALA A 161 0.05 -16.01 1.83
CA ALA A 161 -0.91 -16.88 1.15
C ALA A 161 -0.17 -18.02 0.44
N ASP A 162 -0.57 -19.26 0.72
CA ASP A 162 0.05 -20.44 0.13
C ASP A 162 -0.34 -20.65 -1.34
N SER A 163 -1.39 -19.97 -1.79
CA SER A 163 -1.86 -20.01 -3.17
C SER A 163 -2.44 -18.66 -3.63
N PRO A 164 -2.55 -18.41 -4.94
CA PRO A 164 -3.23 -17.22 -5.45
C PRO A 164 -4.72 -17.20 -5.11
N MET A 165 -5.38 -18.35 -5.00
CA MET A 165 -6.78 -18.45 -4.59
C MET A 165 -6.95 -18.01 -3.14
N GLU A 166 -6.08 -18.47 -2.25
CA GLU A 166 -6.08 -18.00 -0.85
C GLU A 166 -5.90 -16.48 -0.75
N LEU A 167 -5.01 -15.91 -1.57
CA LEU A 167 -4.85 -14.45 -1.63
C LEU A 167 -6.16 -13.77 -2.05
N ALA A 168 -6.81 -14.24 -3.12
CA ALA A 168 -8.06 -13.67 -3.60
C ALA A 168 -9.20 -13.81 -2.57
N GLU A 169 -9.34 -14.96 -1.94
CA GLU A 169 -10.30 -15.21 -0.87
C GLU A 169 -10.03 -14.31 0.35
N ARG A 170 -8.75 -14.16 0.72
CA ARG A 170 -8.36 -13.31 1.84
C ARG A 170 -8.67 -11.84 1.61
N LEU A 171 -8.47 -11.35 0.40
CA LEU A 171 -8.86 -9.99 0.02
C LEU A 171 -10.37 -9.76 0.19
N GLU A 172 -11.21 -10.70 -0.24
CA GLU A 172 -12.66 -10.57 -0.07
C GLU A 172 -13.07 -10.69 1.40
N GLN A 173 -12.45 -11.59 2.19
CA GLN A 173 -12.66 -11.68 3.63
C GLN A 173 -12.31 -10.37 4.34
N LEU A 174 -11.15 -9.78 4.05
CA LEU A 174 -10.73 -8.50 4.65
C LEU A 174 -11.70 -7.38 4.30
N LYS A 175 -12.19 -7.33 3.06
CA LYS A 175 -13.19 -6.37 2.64
C LYS A 175 -14.48 -6.48 3.45
N VAL A 176 -14.97 -7.72 3.66
CA VAL A 176 -16.17 -7.98 4.47
C VAL A 176 -15.93 -7.63 5.92
N LEU A 177 -14.82 -8.10 6.50
CA LEU A 177 -14.44 -7.83 7.88
C LEU A 177 -14.37 -6.32 8.19
N ILE A 178 -13.72 -5.55 7.33
CA ILE A 178 -13.59 -4.10 7.51
C ILE A 178 -14.95 -3.41 7.37
N ARG A 179 -15.79 -3.84 6.42
CA ARG A 179 -17.11 -3.27 6.20
C ARG A 179 -18.07 -3.54 7.37
N GLU A 180 -17.98 -4.73 7.97
CA GLU A 180 -18.91 -5.20 9.01
C GLU A 180 -18.37 -4.98 10.44
N LYS A 181 -17.15 -4.42 10.56
CA LYS A 181 -16.52 -4.16 11.85
C LYS A 181 -17.31 -3.14 12.64
N GLU A 182 -17.99 -3.60 13.69
CA GLU A 182 -18.67 -2.72 14.63
C GLU A 182 -17.67 -2.02 15.58
N PRO A 183 -17.89 -0.74 15.90
CA PRO A 183 -17.04 -0.02 16.84
C PRO A 183 -17.15 -0.60 18.25
N ASP A 184 -16.11 -1.26 18.73
CA ASP A 184 -16.01 -1.67 20.14
C ASP A 184 -15.31 -0.59 20.97
N ARG A 185 -16.10 0.27 21.64
CA ARG A 185 -15.58 1.36 22.48
C ARG A 185 -14.75 0.88 23.68
N LYS A 186 -14.82 -0.40 24.04
CA LYS A 186 -14.05 -0.98 25.15
C LYS A 186 -12.70 -1.52 24.69
N CYS A 187 -12.52 -1.72 23.39
CA CYS A 187 -11.26 -2.21 22.86
C CYS A 187 -10.15 -1.16 23.05
N PRO A 188 -9.04 -1.53 23.71
CA PRO A 188 -7.97 -0.59 24.04
C PRO A 188 -7.09 -0.24 22.83
N LEU A 189 -7.10 -1.05 21.75
CA LEU A 189 -6.30 -0.84 20.55
C LEU A 189 -7.12 -0.16 19.46
N ILE A 190 -6.66 1.00 19.02
CA ILE A 190 -7.33 1.85 18.04
C ILE A 190 -6.46 1.99 16.81
N LEU A 191 -6.99 1.67 15.64
CA LEU A 191 -6.40 1.94 14.34
C LEU A 191 -7.06 3.18 13.75
N SER A 192 -6.27 4.20 13.40
CA SER A 192 -6.81 5.47 12.90
C SER A 192 -5.84 6.15 11.95
N THR A 193 -6.35 6.81 10.93
CA THR A 193 -5.51 7.75 10.19
C THR A 193 -5.15 8.92 11.11
N ILE A 194 -4.00 9.54 10.82
CA ILE A 194 -3.57 10.75 11.55
C ILE A 194 -4.65 11.82 11.46
N HIS A 195 -5.29 12.00 10.30
CA HIS A 195 -6.38 12.96 10.10
C HIS A 195 -7.58 12.69 11.02
N ALA A 196 -8.01 11.44 11.10
CA ALA A 196 -9.16 11.04 11.93
C ALA A 196 -8.86 11.09 13.44
N SER A 197 -7.59 11.17 13.83
CA SER A 197 -7.14 11.30 15.21
C SER A 197 -7.11 12.74 15.71
N LYS A 198 -7.38 13.72 14.86
CA LYS A 198 -7.35 15.15 15.24
C LYS A 198 -8.32 15.44 16.38
N GLY A 199 -7.82 16.07 17.44
CA GLY A 199 -8.62 16.39 18.63
C GLY A 199 -8.71 15.26 19.66
N LEU A 200 -8.17 14.09 19.37
CA LEU A 200 -8.12 12.94 20.30
C LEU A 200 -6.72 12.83 20.91
N GLU A 201 -6.62 12.13 22.03
CA GLU A 201 -5.35 11.83 22.68
C GLU A 201 -5.38 10.41 23.24
N TYR A 202 -4.21 9.74 23.20
CA TYR A 202 -4.04 8.35 23.61
C TYR A 202 -2.84 8.22 24.56
N ASP A 203 -2.89 7.26 25.47
CA ASP A 203 -1.79 7.04 26.42
C ASP A 203 -0.52 6.60 25.68
N SER A 204 -0.69 5.73 24.68
CA SER A 204 0.41 5.29 23.81
C SER A 204 0.05 5.45 22.33
N VAL A 205 0.97 5.97 21.53
CA VAL A 205 0.83 6.12 20.08
C VAL A 205 1.97 5.42 19.38
N TYR A 206 1.61 4.58 18.43
CA TYR A 206 2.49 4.00 17.43
C TYR A 206 2.22 4.70 16.10
N LEU A 207 3.14 5.51 15.62
CA LEU A 207 3.05 6.18 14.33
C LEU A 207 3.85 5.37 13.33
N ILE A 208 3.15 4.70 12.41
CA ILE A 208 3.77 3.82 11.41
C ILE A 208 4.02 4.56 10.10
N ASP A 209 4.86 3.97 9.24
CA ASP A 209 5.19 4.46 7.89
C ASP A 209 5.80 5.86 7.86
N VAL A 210 6.59 6.20 8.89
CA VAL A 210 7.31 7.49 8.95
C VAL A 210 8.55 7.41 8.05
N ALA A 211 8.31 7.43 6.75
CA ALA A 211 9.33 7.32 5.71
C ALA A 211 9.07 8.32 4.58
N ASP A 212 10.17 8.85 4.01
CA ASP A 212 10.07 9.72 2.83
C ASP A 212 9.43 8.97 1.66
N GLY A 213 8.45 9.60 1.01
CA GLY A 213 7.58 8.96 0.02
C GLY A 213 6.24 8.48 0.58
N ILE A 214 6.07 8.46 1.93
CA ILE A 214 4.81 8.13 2.61
C ILE A 214 4.42 9.26 3.56
N LEU A 215 5.28 9.58 4.52
CA LEU A 215 5.11 10.70 5.46
C LEU A 215 6.46 11.37 5.71
N PRO A 216 6.81 12.42 4.94
CA PRO A 216 6.03 13.09 3.88
C PRO A 216 5.90 12.27 2.58
N GLU A 217 4.77 12.45 1.86
CA GLU A 217 4.51 11.83 0.57
C GLU A 217 5.46 12.36 -0.52
N SER A 218 5.75 13.64 -0.49
CA SER A 218 6.70 14.28 -1.40
C SER A 218 7.58 15.29 -0.69
N ILE A 219 8.84 15.36 -1.11
CA ILE A 219 9.82 16.31 -0.62
C ILE A 219 10.29 17.13 -1.80
N PRO A 220 10.20 18.47 -1.75
CA PRO A 220 10.80 19.32 -2.77
C PRO A 220 12.31 19.10 -2.86
N GLN A 221 12.85 18.89 -4.06
CA GLN A 221 14.29 18.67 -4.25
C GLN A 221 15.13 19.83 -3.73
N ASN A 222 14.60 21.04 -3.84
CA ASN A 222 15.22 22.25 -3.30
C ASN A 222 14.14 23.16 -2.73
N LEU A 223 14.09 23.29 -1.41
CA LEU A 223 13.10 24.14 -0.72
C LEU A 223 13.16 25.63 -1.13
N HIS A 224 14.33 26.10 -1.59
CA HIS A 224 14.48 27.51 -2.03
C HIS A 224 14.00 27.76 -3.47
N GLN A 225 13.87 26.70 -4.27
CA GLN A 225 13.44 26.76 -5.66
C GLN A 225 12.04 26.15 -5.87
N ALA A 226 11.47 25.58 -4.81
CA ALA A 226 10.15 24.98 -4.85
C ALA A 226 9.06 26.02 -5.11
N SER A 227 8.06 25.62 -5.87
CA SER A 227 6.87 26.45 -6.10
C SER A 227 6.10 26.67 -4.80
N ALA A 228 5.26 27.70 -4.78
CA ALA A 228 4.39 27.95 -3.63
C ALA A 228 3.45 26.78 -3.31
N GLU A 229 3.04 26.04 -4.34
CA GLU A 229 2.18 24.85 -4.20
C GLU A 229 2.93 23.68 -3.57
N GLU A 230 4.15 23.39 -4.03
CA GLU A 230 5.00 22.34 -3.45
C GLU A 230 5.34 22.63 -1.99
N LEU A 231 5.69 23.89 -1.67
CA LEU A 231 5.95 24.30 -0.29
C LEU A 231 4.70 24.14 0.59
N LYS A 232 3.54 24.53 0.08
CA LYS A 232 2.27 24.40 0.80
C LYS A 232 1.95 22.92 1.08
N ALA A 233 2.08 22.05 0.08
CA ALA A 233 1.86 20.62 0.24
C ALA A 233 2.82 20.01 1.29
N TYR A 234 4.09 20.36 1.23
CA TYR A 234 5.11 19.89 2.19
C TYR A 234 4.83 20.38 3.62
N GLU A 235 4.40 21.64 3.80
CA GLU A 235 4.02 22.15 5.12
C GLU A 235 2.73 21.53 5.67
N GLU A 236 1.76 21.15 4.82
CA GLU A 236 0.58 20.39 5.25
C GLU A 236 0.98 18.99 5.73
N GLU A 237 1.89 18.29 5.03
CA GLU A 237 2.44 17.00 5.49
C GLU A 237 3.17 17.14 6.83
N ARG A 238 3.95 18.23 7.00
CA ARG A 238 4.61 18.52 8.29
C ARG A 238 3.61 18.76 9.43
N ARG A 239 2.51 19.46 9.14
CA ARG A 239 1.41 19.63 10.11
C ARG A 239 0.76 18.31 10.45
N LEU A 240 0.57 17.44 9.46
CA LEU A 240 0.01 16.13 9.67
C LEU A 240 0.91 15.29 10.59
N PHE A 241 2.21 15.25 10.33
CA PHE A 241 3.19 14.59 11.22
C PHE A 241 3.11 15.15 12.64
N TYR A 242 3.08 16.49 12.78
CA TYR A 242 2.92 17.14 14.08
C TYR A 242 1.63 16.71 14.79
N VAL A 243 0.51 16.62 14.08
CA VAL A 243 -0.75 16.13 14.63
C VAL A 243 -0.56 14.71 15.16
N GLY A 244 0.04 13.81 14.38
CA GLY A 244 0.29 12.43 14.80
C GLY A 244 1.12 12.34 16.09
N VAL A 245 2.24 13.05 16.15
CA VAL A 245 3.13 13.09 17.30
C VAL A 245 2.43 13.60 18.56
N THR A 246 1.62 14.66 18.42
CA THR A 246 0.91 15.28 19.56
C THR A 246 -0.29 14.50 20.06
N ARG A 247 -0.62 13.37 19.45
CA ARG A 247 -1.70 12.48 19.97
C ARG A 247 -1.27 11.64 21.17
N ALA A 248 0.04 11.49 21.39
CA ALA A 248 0.59 10.74 22.52
C ALA A 248 0.58 11.56 23.81
N LYS A 249 0.05 10.98 24.90
CA LYS A 249 0.15 11.53 26.25
C LYS A 249 1.45 11.12 26.93
N ASP A 250 1.72 9.80 26.95
CA ASP A 250 2.81 9.23 27.75
C ASP A 250 3.91 8.62 26.87
N HIS A 251 3.52 7.85 25.82
CA HIS A 251 4.46 7.11 24.99
C HIS A 251 4.22 7.34 23.51
N LEU A 252 5.30 7.66 22.79
CA LEU A 252 5.31 7.76 21.33
C LEU A 252 6.37 6.81 20.77
N THR A 253 5.97 5.97 19.82
CA THR A 253 6.85 5.12 19.04
C THR A 253 6.72 5.48 17.57
N LEU A 254 7.82 5.79 16.90
CA LEU A 254 7.87 6.06 15.47
C LEU A 254 8.47 4.84 14.75
N PHE A 255 7.72 4.28 13.80
CA PHE A 255 8.22 3.23 12.91
C PHE A 255 8.73 3.86 11.62
N THR A 256 9.98 3.64 11.33
CA THR A 256 10.65 4.20 10.16
C THR A 256 11.48 3.13 9.46
N THR A 257 11.94 3.40 8.26
CA THR A 257 12.86 2.55 7.49
C THR A 257 14.31 2.79 7.91
N ASN A 258 15.26 2.06 7.31
CA ASN A 258 16.72 2.27 7.45
C ASN A 258 17.15 3.74 7.23
N ARG A 259 16.34 4.48 6.50
CA ARG A 259 16.50 5.93 6.33
C ARG A 259 15.29 6.62 6.95
N PRO A 260 15.46 7.18 8.18
CA PRO A 260 14.39 7.93 8.82
C PRO A 260 13.88 9.04 7.91
N SER A 261 12.58 9.27 7.93
CA SER A 261 12.01 10.38 7.15
C SER A 261 12.64 11.72 7.54
N THR A 262 12.59 12.65 6.61
CA THR A 262 13.03 14.02 6.84
C THR A 262 12.37 14.60 8.10
N PHE A 263 11.07 14.38 8.30
CA PHE A 263 10.36 14.86 9.50
C PHE A 263 10.83 14.18 10.79
N CYS A 264 11.11 12.87 10.75
CA CYS A 264 11.65 12.14 11.88
C CYS A 264 13.05 12.68 12.25
N SER A 265 13.90 12.93 11.25
CA SER A 265 15.23 13.48 11.43
C SER A 265 15.20 14.90 12.01
N GLU A 266 14.30 15.75 11.52
CA GLU A 266 14.06 17.10 12.04
C GLU A 266 13.56 17.04 13.50
N PHE A 267 12.61 16.16 13.79
CA PHE A 267 12.07 15.98 15.14
C PHE A 267 13.15 15.54 16.15
N LEU A 268 14.09 14.70 15.70
CA LEU A 268 15.22 14.24 16.52
C LEU A 268 16.36 15.27 16.64
N GLY A 269 16.26 16.43 15.98
CA GLY A 269 17.35 17.41 15.91
C GLY A 269 18.56 16.92 15.10
N LYS A 270 18.41 15.86 14.29
CA LYS A 270 19.41 15.38 13.35
C LYS A 270 19.21 16.10 12.03
N SER A 271 20.08 17.05 11.70
CA SER A 271 20.02 17.74 10.40
C SER A 271 20.26 16.74 9.27
N SER A 272 19.27 16.56 8.38
CA SER A 272 19.38 15.71 7.19
C SER A 272 20.14 16.37 6.03
N VAL A 273 20.73 17.54 6.27
CA VAL A 273 21.43 18.31 5.25
C VAL A 273 22.86 17.81 5.11
N THR A 274 23.23 17.35 3.92
CA THR A 274 24.61 17.05 3.52
C THR A 274 25.52 18.25 3.77
N GLU A 275 26.80 18.02 4.06
CA GLU A 275 27.78 19.10 4.44
C GLU A 275 27.85 20.29 3.46
N GLU A 276 27.50 20.07 2.19
CA GLU A 276 27.45 21.17 1.19
C GLU A 276 26.24 22.12 1.36
N GLY A 277 25.12 21.66 1.92
CA GLY A 277 23.94 22.49 2.19
C GLY A 277 24.03 23.32 3.48
N ARG A 278 24.98 23.01 4.39
CA ARG A 278 25.12 23.66 5.70
C ARG A 278 25.52 25.13 5.64
N LYS A 279 26.10 25.60 4.55
CA LYS A 279 26.62 26.99 4.47
C LYS A 279 25.55 28.08 4.30
N ASN A 280 24.30 27.71 3.96
CA ASN A 280 23.24 28.71 3.63
C ASN A 280 21.92 28.54 4.36
N LEU A 281 21.80 27.69 5.36
CA LEU A 281 20.56 27.49 6.12
C LEU A 281 20.66 28.21 7.48
N MET A 282 19.76 29.14 7.71
CA MET A 282 19.45 29.61 9.07
C MET A 282 19.06 28.39 9.93
N PRO A 283 19.52 28.30 11.19
CA PRO A 283 19.29 27.11 12.01
C PRO A 283 17.80 26.80 12.13
N VAL A 284 17.41 25.64 11.60
CA VAL A 284 16.04 25.11 11.70
C VAL A 284 15.63 24.96 13.18
N GLU A 285 16.59 24.80 14.08
CA GLU A 285 16.41 24.81 15.54
C GLU A 285 15.54 25.95 16.06
N SER A 286 15.55 27.13 15.43
CA SER A 286 14.75 28.26 15.91
C SER A 286 13.26 28.17 15.58
N ARG A 287 12.88 27.44 14.52
CA ARG A 287 11.46 27.30 14.08
C ARG A 287 10.80 26.07 14.71
N ILE A 288 11.43 24.91 14.66
CA ILE A 288 10.89 23.67 15.24
C ILE A 288 10.80 23.79 16.76
N SER A 289 11.85 24.30 17.39
CA SER A 289 11.88 24.60 18.82
C SER A 289 10.77 25.56 19.25
N ARG A 290 10.38 26.55 18.44
CA ARG A 290 9.26 27.43 18.76
C ARG A 290 7.90 26.74 18.65
N THR A 291 7.67 25.96 17.60
CA THR A 291 6.38 25.27 17.38
C THR A 291 6.16 24.19 18.42
N PHE A 292 7.16 23.36 18.71
CA PHE A 292 7.06 22.31 19.73
C PHE A 292 7.10 22.86 21.17
N LYS A 293 7.88 23.91 21.45
CA LYS A 293 7.92 24.56 22.77
C LYS A 293 6.61 25.32 23.11
N GLN A 294 5.90 25.84 22.11
CA GLN A 294 4.60 26.48 22.35
C GLN A 294 3.47 25.48 22.58
N ALA A 295 3.57 24.26 22.03
CA ALA A 295 2.52 23.26 22.18
C ALA A 295 2.49 22.56 23.57
N ARG A 296 3.66 22.32 24.18
CA ARG A 296 3.78 21.77 25.55
C ARG A 296 5.12 22.18 26.17
N PRO A 297 5.15 23.14 27.09
CA PRO A 297 6.40 23.59 27.72
C PRO A 297 7.09 22.54 28.60
N TYR A 298 6.48 21.36 28.80
CA TYR A 298 6.97 20.29 29.67
C TYR A 298 7.32 18.97 28.97
N ALA A 299 7.24 18.90 27.63
CA ALA A 299 7.64 17.70 26.90
C ALA A 299 9.17 17.68 26.72
N ALA A 300 9.89 17.08 27.66
CA ALA A 300 11.29 16.73 27.48
C ALA A 300 11.38 15.30 26.91
N VAL A 301 12.10 15.12 25.81
CA VAL A 301 12.44 13.79 25.29
C VAL A 301 13.39 13.13 26.27
N ALA A 302 12.94 12.14 27.01
CA ALA A 302 13.70 11.54 28.12
C ALA A 302 14.68 10.44 27.71
N GLY A 303 14.62 9.95 26.48
CA GLY A 303 15.56 8.94 25.98
C GLY A 303 15.20 8.43 24.58
N ILE A 304 16.25 8.08 23.84
CA ILE A 304 16.13 7.39 22.55
C ILE A 304 16.70 5.99 22.77
N ARG A 305 15.90 4.96 22.51
CA ARG A 305 16.38 3.58 22.52
C ARG A 305 16.26 3.01 21.12
N GLN A 306 17.40 2.68 20.52
CA GLN A 306 17.45 2.02 19.22
C GLN A 306 17.66 0.53 19.46
N THR A 307 16.78 -0.33 18.94
CA THR A 307 16.95 -1.78 19.00
C THR A 307 17.56 -2.28 17.68
N LYS A 308 18.50 -3.23 17.76
CA LYS A 308 19.21 -3.77 16.58
C LYS A 308 18.30 -4.62 15.63
N ALA A 309 17.12 -5.02 16.09
CA ALA A 309 16.25 -5.95 15.38
C ALA A 309 15.05 -5.30 14.67
N SER A 310 14.71 -4.07 15.04
CA SER A 310 13.65 -3.29 14.42
C SER A 310 14.07 -1.83 14.40
N GLU A 311 13.72 -1.14 13.34
CA GLU A 311 13.99 0.29 13.19
C GLU A 311 13.00 1.13 13.99
N GLU A 312 12.75 0.71 15.22
CA GLU A 312 11.83 1.37 16.14
C GLU A 312 12.59 2.43 16.94
N LEU A 313 12.08 3.65 16.90
CA LEU A 313 12.54 4.76 17.72
C LEU A 313 11.54 5.01 18.83
N TYR A 314 11.94 4.77 20.08
CA TYR A 314 11.08 4.96 21.24
C TYR A 314 11.34 6.31 21.91
N PHE A 315 10.28 7.04 22.17
CA PHE A 315 10.32 8.30 22.88
C PHE A 315 9.43 8.21 24.13
N ARG A 316 9.95 8.60 25.27
CA ARG A 316 9.15 8.81 26.46
C ARG A 316 8.96 10.30 26.64
N LEU A 317 7.72 10.74 26.61
CA LEU A 317 7.34 12.11 26.91
C LEU A 317 7.27 12.26 28.44
N LYS A 318 7.95 13.25 28.98
CA LYS A 318 7.84 13.64 30.38
C LYS A 318 6.91 14.83 30.52
#